data_6901b0bc5900b01a0f79a1fa39ddee3f
#
_entry.id   6901b0bc5900b01a0f79a1fa39ddee3f
#
_cell.length_a   1.000
_cell.length_b   1.000
_cell.length_c   1.000
_cell.angle_alpha   90.00
_cell.angle_beta   90.00
_cell.angle_gamma   90.00
#
_symmetry.space_group_name_H-M   'P 1'
#
loop_
_entity.id
_entity.type
_entity.pdbx_description
1 polymer ?
#
loop_
_entity_poly.entity_id
_entity_poly.type
_entity_poly.pdbx_seq_one_letter_code
_entity_poly.pdbx_strand_id
1 'polypeptide(L)'
;RQPQFFRKGAMTYVESPVHEGYELLTPKPVGRLKHAIWQVPFRNFEEVLKKANRYSTLGVLKIADKRVSMGQALAHGLWSFIKHYVFKKGFLDGWPGFVIAFGNFEGTFYRYAKRYEAQENWPLPMQPPLRRPGGSPSA
;
A
#
# COMPACT_ATOMS: atom_id res chain seq x y z
N ARG A 1 -1.95 -15.53 10.43
CA ARG A 1 -3.33 -15.51 10.99
C ARG A 1 -3.34 -14.48 12.10
N GLN A 2 -4.29 -13.55 12.09
CA GLN A 2 -4.43 -12.55 13.15
C GLN A 2 -5.57 -12.94 14.08
N PRO A 3 -5.42 -12.76 15.41
CA PRO A 3 -6.54 -12.91 16.36
C PRO A 3 -7.60 -11.88 16.03
N GLN A 4 -8.85 -12.32 15.87
CA GLN A 4 -9.98 -11.45 15.52
C GLN A 4 -10.82 -11.11 16.77
N PHE A 5 -10.82 -12.02 17.77
CA PHE A 5 -11.53 -11.85 19.02
C PHE A 5 -10.62 -12.22 20.19
N PHE A 6 -10.53 -11.34 21.16
CA PHE A 6 -9.74 -11.54 22.37
C PHE A 6 -10.35 -10.82 23.57
N ARG A 7 -10.09 -11.30 24.75
CA ARG A 7 -10.50 -10.62 25.99
C ARG A 7 -9.61 -9.38 26.20
N LYS A 8 -10.20 -8.32 26.75
CA LYS A 8 -9.42 -7.13 27.16
C LYS A 8 -8.28 -7.58 28.07
N GLY A 9 -7.06 -7.12 27.78
CA GLY A 9 -5.86 -7.48 28.52
C GLY A 9 -5.20 -8.82 28.12
N ALA A 10 -5.76 -9.59 27.18
CA ALA A 10 -5.15 -10.85 26.73
C ALA A 10 -4.11 -10.67 25.60
N MET A 11 -4.13 -9.51 24.95
CA MET A 11 -3.28 -9.20 23.81
C MET A 11 -3.01 -7.69 23.77
N THR A 12 -1.85 -7.31 23.33
CA THR A 12 -1.50 -5.92 22.96
C THR A 12 -1.07 -5.83 21.52
N TYR A 13 -1.31 -4.68 20.89
CA TYR A 13 -0.77 -4.41 19.57
C TYR A 13 0.64 -3.85 19.69
N VAL A 14 1.53 -4.32 18.82
CA VAL A 14 2.87 -3.77 18.68
C VAL A 14 2.82 -2.72 17.58
N GLU A 15 3.22 -1.49 17.89
CA GLU A 15 3.27 -0.42 16.91
C GLU A 15 4.25 -0.75 15.78
N SER A 16 3.73 -0.77 14.55
CA SER A 16 4.51 -0.91 13.34
C SER A 16 3.92 -0.01 12.25
N PRO A 17 4.75 0.70 11.48
CA PRO A 17 4.27 1.63 10.46
C PRO A 17 3.42 1.00 9.36
N VAL A 18 3.51 -0.31 9.14
CA VAL A 18 2.88 -0.99 8.00
C VAL A 18 2.09 -2.24 8.38
N HIS A 19 2.50 -2.94 9.43
CA HIS A 19 1.82 -4.15 9.89
C HIS A 19 1.68 -4.09 11.40
N GLU A 20 0.45 -3.97 11.85
CA GLU A 20 0.14 -4.12 13.26
C GLU A 20 0.49 -5.55 13.67
N GLY A 21 1.55 -5.68 14.45
CA GLY A 21 1.89 -6.91 15.15
C GLY A 21 1.00 -7.07 16.38
N TYR A 22 0.99 -8.23 16.96
CA TYR A 22 0.34 -8.44 18.26
C TYR A 22 1.23 -9.32 19.14
N GLU A 23 1.14 -9.09 20.42
CA GLU A 23 1.79 -9.88 21.45
C GLU A 23 0.72 -10.45 22.38
N LEU A 24 0.77 -11.76 22.62
CA LEU A 24 -0.14 -12.41 23.55
C LEU A 24 0.38 -12.22 24.97
N LEU A 25 -0.44 -11.58 25.81
CA LEU A 25 -0.10 -11.33 27.22
C LEU A 25 -0.52 -12.50 28.14
N THR A 26 -1.20 -13.50 27.59
CA THR A 26 -1.64 -14.66 28.35
C THR A 26 -1.19 -15.96 27.69
N PRO A 27 -0.79 -16.97 28.46
CA PRO A 27 -0.35 -18.28 27.94
C PRO A 27 -1.50 -19.17 27.44
N LYS A 28 -2.72 -18.63 27.33
CA LYS A 28 -3.90 -19.40 26.93
C LYS A 28 -3.83 -19.73 25.43
N PRO A 29 -4.27 -20.95 25.03
CA PRO A 29 -4.25 -21.35 23.64
C PRO A 29 -5.17 -20.48 22.78
N VAL A 30 -4.70 -20.15 21.59
CA VAL A 30 -5.48 -19.42 20.59
C VAL A 30 -6.49 -20.37 19.93
N GLY A 31 -7.78 -20.10 20.13
CA GLY A 31 -8.85 -20.84 19.49
C GLY A 31 -8.93 -20.56 17.99
N ARG A 32 -9.53 -21.48 17.24
CA ARG A 32 -9.80 -21.31 15.81
C ARG A 32 -11.29 -21.14 15.57
N LEU A 33 -11.65 -20.06 14.84
CA LEU A 33 -13.02 -19.87 14.40
C LEU A 33 -13.42 -20.92 13.37
N LYS A 34 -14.60 -21.49 13.49
CA LYS A 34 -15.12 -22.50 12.56
C LYS A 34 -15.61 -21.88 11.26
N HIS A 35 -16.11 -20.66 11.32
CA HIS A 35 -16.68 -19.95 10.18
C HIS A 35 -15.75 -18.83 9.71
N ALA A 36 -15.76 -18.57 8.40
CA ALA A 36 -15.02 -17.48 7.82
C ALA A 36 -15.63 -16.12 8.20
N ILE A 37 -14.77 -15.14 8.42
CA ILE A 37 -15.20 -13.75 8.55
C ILE A 37 -15.22 -13.14 7.16
N TRP A 38 -16.38 -12.67 6.74
CA TRP A 38 -16.52 -11.95 5.48
C TRP A 38 -15.96 -10.54 5.65
N GLN A 39 -15.04 -10.17 4.76
CA GLN A 39 -14.46 -8.85 4.73
C GLN A 39 -14.57 -8.29 3.30
N VAL A 40 -15.15 -7.11 3.16
CA VAL A 40 -15.16 -6.35 1.92
C VAL A 40 -14.05 -5.30 2.02
N PRO A 41 -12.86 -5.56 1.45
CA PRO A 41 -11.69 -4.70 1.64
C PRO A 41 -11.80 -3.38 0.86
N PHE A 42 -12.64 -3.32 -0.18
CA PHE A 42 -12.84 -2.16 -1.05
C PHE A 42 -14.28 -2.09 -1.53
N ARG A 43 -14.84 -0.90 -1.56
CA ARG A 43 -16.19 -0.63 -2.09
C ARG A 43 -16.16 -0.21 -3.56
N ASN A 44 -15.06 0.42 -3.98
CA ASN A 44 -14.88 0.93 -5.33
C ASN A 44 -13.38 1.05 -5.68
N PHE A 45 -13.08 1.37 -6.94
CA PHE A 45 -11.70 1.53 -7.40
C PHE A 45 -10.97 2.73 -6.78
N GLU A 46 -11.70 3.78 -6.41
CA GLU A 46 -11.12 4.94 -5.74
C GLU A 46 -10.46 4.53 -4.40
N GLU A 47 -11.13 3.67 -3.62
CA GLU A 47 -10.57 3.13 -2.38
C GLU A 47 -9.33 2.26 -2.63
N VAL A 48 -9.32 1.49 -3.74
CA VAL A 48 -8.14 0.71 -4.16
C VAL A 48 -6.96 1.62 -4.43
N LEU A 49 -7.16 2.68 -5.22
CA LEU A 49 -6.11 3.65 -5.57
C LEU A 49 -5.60 4.43 -4.35
N LYS A 50 -6.51 4.92 -3.50
CA LYS A 50 -6.15 5.61 -2.26
C LYS A 50 -5.28 4.71 -1.36
N LYS A 51 -5.66 3.45 -1.24
CA LYS A 51 -4.90 2.48 -0.44
C LYS A 51 -3.55 2.18 -1.08
N ALA A 52 -3.48 1.94 -2.38
CA ALA A 52 -2.23 1.71 -3.11
C ALA A 52 -1.27 2.90 -2.94
N ASN A 53 -1.76 4.13 -3.08
CA ASN A 53 -0.97 5.34 -2.88
C ASN A 53 -0.44 5.44 -1.44
N ARG A 54 -1.30 5.27 -0.43
CA ARG A 54 -0.90 5.30 0.99
C ARG A 54 0.14 4.23 1.31
N TYR A 55 -0.08 2.98 0.89
CA TYR A 55 0.83 1.88 1.19
C TYR A 55 2.14 1.97 0.43
N SER A 56 2.15 2.52 -0.79
CA SER A 56 3.40 2.78 -1.51
C SER A 56 4.25 3.83 -0.78
N THR A 57 3.63 4.91 -0.26
CA THR A 57 4.32 5.94 0.52
C THR A 57 4.90 5.38 1.82
N LEU A 58 4.10 4.66 2.61
CA LEU A 58 4.59 4.00 3.84
C LEU A 58 5.67 2.96 3.53
N GLY A 59 5.56 2.28 2.39
CA GLY A 59 6.53 1.30 1.94
C GLY A 59 7.90 1.88 1.59
N VAL A 60 8.00 3.18 1.28
CA VAL A 60 9.29 3.87 1.06
C VAL A 60 10.17 3.79 2.31
N LEU A 61 9.57 3.90 3.49
CA LEU A 61 10.31 3.84 4.76
C LEU A 61 11.11 2.54 4.93
N LYS A 62 10.62 1.43 4.34
CA LYS A 62 11.31 0.13 4.41
C LYS A 62 12.51 0.01 3.48
N ILE A 63 12.66 0.90 2.53
CA ILE A 63 13.74 0.93 1.55
C ILE A 63 14.45 2.29 1.52
N ALA A 64 14.27 3.09 2.59
CA ALA A 64 14.81 4.45 2.66
C ALA A 64 16.34 4.50 2.61
N ASP A 65 17.00 3.46 3.10
CA ASP A 65 18.45 3.27 3.09
C ASP A 65 18.99 2.74 1.75
N LYS A 66 18.10 2.27 0.86
CA LYS A 66 18.51 1.66 -0.41
C LYS A 66 18.56 2.69 -1.53
N ARG A 67 19.59 2.58 -2.36
CA ARG A 67 19.62 3.27 -3.65
C ARG A 67 18.85 2.45 -4.68
N VAL A 68 17.92 3.10 -5.37
CA VAL A 68 17.01 2.44 -6.31
C VAL A 68 17.04 3.12 -7.68
N SER A 69 16.62 2.39 -8.71
CA SER A 69 16.49 2.91 -10.07
C SER A 69 15.06 2.70 -10.59
N MET A 70 14.67 3.45 -11.62
CA MET A 70 13.37 3.25 -12.29
C MET A 70 13.25 1.87 -12.93
N GLY A 71 14.37 1.30 -13.43
CA GLY A 71 14.38 -0.09 -13.92
C GLY A 71 14.03 -1.10 -12.83
N GLN A 72 14.53 -0.91 -11.61
CA GLN A 72 14.14 -1.73 -10.45
C GLN A 72 12.67 -1.52 -10.07
N ALA A 73 12.16 -0.28 -10.14
CA ALA A 73 10.74 -0.02 -9.89
C ALA A 73 9.86 -0.83 -10.84
N LEU A 74 10.17 -0.80 -12.14
CA LEU A 74 9.44 -1.55 -13.15
C LEU A 74 9.56 -3.06 -12.95
N ALA A 75 10.77 -3.57 -12.75
CA ALA A 75 11.01 -5.01 -12.55
C ALA A 75 10.26 -5.56 -11.33
N HIS A 76 10.33 -4.88 -10.19
CA HIS A 76 9.62 -5.28 -8.98
C HIS A 76 8.09 -5.16 -9.12
N GLY A 77 7.61 -4.13 -9.84
CA GLY A 77 6.19 -3.98 -10.16
C GLY A 77 5.70 -5.15 -11.01
N LEU A 78 6.38 -5.45 -12.12
CA LEU A 78 6.05 -6.58 -13.01
C LEU A 78 6.08 -7.92 -12.28
N TRP A 79 7.11 -8.14 -11.47
CA TRP A 79 7.18 -9.35 -10.64
C TRP A 79 5.98 -9.45 -9.69
N SER A 80 5.59 -8.34 -9.07
CA SER A 80 4.42 -8.29 -8.19
C SER A 80 3.14 -8.66 -8.94
N PHE A 81 2.95 -8.15 -10.16
CA PHE A 81 1.83 -8.50 -11.03
C PHE A 81 1.82 -10.01 -11.35
N ILE A 82 2.92 -10.53 -11.88
CA ILE A 82 3.04 -11.95 -12.24
C ILE A 82 2.75 -12.84 -11.03
N LYS A 83 3.32 -12.48 -9.87
CA LYS A 83 3.10 -13.22 -8.62
C LYS A 83 1.61 -13.31 -8.26
N HIS A 84 0.88 -12.22 -8.37
CA HIS A 84 -0.53 -12.20 -7.97
C HIS A 84 -1.46 -12.74 -9.05
N TYR A 85 -1.20 -12.42 -10.31
CA TYR A 85 -2.05 -12.83 -11.41
C TYR A 85 -1.83 -14.29 -11.80
N VAL A 86 -0.57 -14.72 -11.91
CA VAL A 86 -0.22 -16.08 -12.33
C VAL A 86 -0.08 -17.03 -11.13
N PHE A 87 0.88 -16.78 -10.25
CA PHE A 87 1.19 -17.75 -9.18
C PHE A 87 0.12 -17.86 -8.11
N LYS A 88 -0.59 -16.77 -7.80
CA LYS A 88 -1.76 -16.81 -6.91
C LYS A 88 -3.07 -17.09 -7.65
N LYS A 89 -2.97 -17.42 -8.95
CA LYS A 89 -4.11 -17.78 -9.78
C LYS A 89 -5.20 -16.69 -9.88
N GLY A 90 -4.79 -15.40 -9.77
CA GLY A 90 -5.73 -14.28 -9.89
C GLY A 90 -6.47 -14.25 -11.23
N PHE A 91 -5.92 -14.85 -12.29
CA PHE A 91 -6.59 -14.97 -13.59
C PHE A 91 -7.89 -15.80 -13.51
N LEU A 92 -8.04 -16.67 -12.51
CA LEU A 92 -9.28 -17.45 -12.31
C LEU A 92 -10.43 -16.60 -11.78
N ASP A 93 -10.10 -15.46 -11.14
CA ASP A 93 -11.10 -14.53 -10.60
C ASP A 93 -11.60 -13.52 -11.66
N GLY A 94 -11.18 -13.66 -12.93
CA GLY A 94 -11.55 -12.76 -14.02
C GLY A 94 -11.07 -11.32 -13.82
N TRP A 95 -11.92 -10.33 -14.14
CA TRP A 95 -11.60 -8.90 -14.00
C TRP A 95 -11.20 -8.47 -12.59
N PRO A 96 -11.89 -8.90 -11.51
CA PRO A 96 -11.46 -8.58 -10.15
C PRO A 96 -10.04 -9.04 -9.84
N GLY A 97 -9.67 -10.25 -10.26
CA GLY A 97 -8.33 -10.77 -10.07
C GLY A 97 -7.26 -9.98 -10.84
N PHE A 98 -7.58 -9.55 -12.07
CA PHE A 98 -6.71 -8.66 -12.84
C PHE A 98 -6.49 -7.32 -12.13
N VAL A 99 -7.57 -6.67 -11.69
CA VAL A 99 -7.48 -5.37 -11.00
C VAL A 99 -6.67 -5.46 -9.71
N ILE A 100 -6.84 -6.53 -8.94
CA ILE A 100 -6.05 -6.75 -7.72
C ILE A 100 -4.57 -6.94 -8.06
N ALA A 101 -4.26 -7.72 -9.09
CA ALA A 101 -2.87 -7.94 -9.52
C ALA A 101 -2.24 -6.64 -10.03
N PHE A 102 -2.98 -5.84 -10.79
CA PHE A 102 -2.56 -4.54 -11.29
C PHE A 102 -2.34 -3.54 -10.15
N GLY A 103 -3.25 -3.46 -9.18
CA GLY A 103 -3.06 -2.63 -7.99
C GLY A 103 -1.81 -3.02 -7.16
N ASN A 104 -1.45 -4.31 -7.15
CA ASN A 104 -0.19 -4.77 -6.53
C ASN A 104 1.04 -4.36 -7.36
N PHE A 105 0.94 -4.35 -8.69
CA PHE A 105 1.96 -3.76 -9.57
C PHE A 105 2.15 -2.29 -9.22
N GLU A 106 1.10 -1.49 -9.27
CA GLU A 106 1.15 -0.04 -9.00
C GLU A 106 1.73 0.27 -7.62
N GLY A 107 1.23 -0.38 -6.57
CA GLY A 107 1.71 -0.17 -5.20
C GLY A 107 3.20 -0.50 -5.03
N THR A 108 3.70 -1.52 -5.74
CA THR A 108 5.11 -1.90 -5.73
C THR A 108 5.93 -0.93 -6.58
N PHE A 109 5.50 -0.64 -7.79
CA PHE A 109 6.17 0.31 -8.70
C PHE A 109 6.31 1.68 -8.02
N TYR A 110 5.22 2.27 -7.52
CA TYR A 110 5.25 3.59 -6.89
C TYR A 110 6.07 3.64 -5.59
N ARG A 111 6.22 2.54 -4.87
CA ARG A 111 7.14 2.48 -3.73
C ARG A 111 8.57 2.78 -4.15
N TYR A 112 9.04 2.13 -5.21
CA TYR A 112 10.39 2.33 -5.73
C TYR A 112 10.52 3.67 -6.46
N ALA A 113 9.51 4.07 -7.23
CA ALA A 113 9.50 5.35 -7.93
C ALA A 113 9.56 6.54 -6.97
N LYS A 114 8.77 6.53 -5.89
CA LYS A 114 8.82 7.56 -4.83
C LYS A 114 10.15 7.57 -4.09
N ARG A 115 10.78 6.41 -3.91
CA ARG A 115 12.13 6.35 -3.33
C ARG A 115 13.16 6.94 -4.30
N TYR A 116 13.04 6.63 -5.59
CA TYR A 116 13.88 7.22 -6.63
C TYR A 116 13.73 8.75 -6.69
N GLU A 117 12.49 9.24 -6.72
CA GLU A 117 12.18 10.67 -6.66
C GLU A 117 12.87 11.36 -5.46
N ALA A 118 12.75 10.77 -4.27
CA ALA A 118 13.36 11.30 -3.05
C ALA A 118 14.89 11.28 -3.06
N GLN A 119 15.53 10.32 -3.74
CA GLN A 119 17.01 10.27 -3.82
C GLN A 119 17.60 11.22 -4.87
N GLU A 120 16.85 11.55 -5.91
CA GLU A 120 17.29 12.45 -6.99
C GLU A 120 17.03 13.93 -6.67
N ASN A 121 16.39 14.24 -5.50
CA ASN A 121 15.99 15.60 -5.16
C ASN A 121 15.28 16.31 -6.32
N TRP A 122 14.33 15.63 -6.94
CA TRP A 122 13.63 16.15 -8.13
C TRP A 122 13.12 17.56 -7.86
N PRO A 123 13.56 18.58 -8.60
CA PRO A 123 13.10 19.92 -8.37
C PRO A 123 11.59 19.97 -8.65
N LEU A 124 10.82 20.33 -7.64
CA LEU A 124 9.38 20.60 -7.84
C LEU A 124 9.30 21.72 -8.90
N PRO A 125 8.51 21.56 -9.98
CA PRO A 125 8.25 22.66 -10.88
C PRO A 125 7.73 23.82 -10.05
N MET A 126 8.33 25.00 -10.17
CA MET A 126 7.83 26.22 -9.53
C MET A 126 6.34 26.33 -9.87
N GLN A 127 5.50 26.23 -8.85
CA GLN A 127 4.08 26.49 -9.06
C GLN A 127 3.95 27.91 -9.58
N PRO A 128 3.30 28.14 -10.72
CA PRO A 128 3.01 29.51 -11.15
C PRO A 128 2.25 30.18 -10.01
N PRO A 129 2.56 31.46 -9.70
CA PRO A 129 1.92 32.17 -8.62
C PRO A 129 0.40 32.04 -8.79
N LEU A 130 -0.27 31.58 -7.72
CA LEU A 130 -1.72 31.42 -7.71
C LEU A 130 -2.33 32.75 -8.15
N ARG A 131 -2.99 32.79 -9.30
CA ARG A 131 -3.79 33.95 -9.72
C ARG A 131 -4.82 34.19 -8.64
N ARG A 132 -4.70 35.29 -7.92
CA ARG A 132 -5.74 35.72 -6.99
C ARG A 132 -7.00 35.96 -7.82
N PRO A 133 -8.13 35.32 -7.53
CA PRO A 133 -9.39 35.67 -8.19
C PRO A 133 -9.72 37.13 -7.84
N GLY A 134 -9.76 38.03 -8.83
CA GLY A 134 -10.22 39.38 -8.65
C GLY A 134 -9.21 40.52 -8.82
N GLY A 135 -7.99 40.29 -9.31
CA GLY A 135 -7.08 41.37 -9.70
C GLY A 135 -7.41 41.86 -11.11
N SER A 136 -8.11 42.96 -11.25
CA SER A 136 -8.25 43.68 -12.51
C SER A 136 -6.86 44.07 -13.04
N PRO A 137 -6.60 44.01 -14.38
CA PRO A 137 -5.38 44.56 -14.93
C PRO A 137 -5.39 46.06 -14.71
N SER A 138 -4.46 46.57 -13.90
CA SER A 138 -4.17 48.00 -13.85
C SER A 138 -3.62 48.43 -15.19
N ALA A 139 -4.27 49.41 -15.80
CA ALA A 139 -3.90 50.08 -17.03
C ALA A 139 -2.49 50.66 -16.98
#